data_d6dfb7f83fe208af2cda1fe4f611ad9d
#
_entry.id   d6dfb7f83fe208af2cda1fe4f611ad9d
#
_cell.length_a   1.000
_cell.length_b   1.000
_cell.length_c   1.000
_cell.angle_alpha   90.00
_cell.angle_beta   90.00
_cell.angle_gamma   90.00
#
_symmetry.space_group_name_H-M   'P 1'
#
loop_
_entity.id
_entity.type
_entity.pdbx_description
1 polymer ?
#
loop_
_entity_poly.entity_id
_entity_poly.type
_entity_poly.pdbx_seq_one_letter_code
_entity_poly.pdbx_strand_id
1 'polypeptide(L)'
;MNQKNSNTSNNKSESNKNSFHLTKKQRSWIYTGFFIGLIILLFLFNNSDYLFGKEEENGPYPPNYVAGTTDFSLPTTDGKVIKLSDYKGKIVLIDFWATWCGPCKRGIPDLIALKKKYGNKGFEVIGISLDTDTKEEVVPFIKKYGINYPVAYGNQSVYQQYGGIRAIPTSFIIDKQGKIIANYEGLVTQDVYENHIKKLL
;
A
#
# COMPACT_ATOMS: atom_id res chain seq x y z
N MET A 1 32.36 -15.28 -91.23
CA MET A 1 32.31 -13.82 -91.29
C MET A 1 32.24 -13.27 -89.85
N ASN A 2 33.28 -12.58 -89.50
CA ASN A 2 33.41 -11.48 -88.51
C ASN A 2 32.94 -11.78 -87.04
N GLN A 3 33.99 -11.90 -86.24
CA GLN A 3 34.80 -10.89 -85.47
C GLN A 3 34.00 -10.31 -84.23
N LYS A 4 34.59 -10.58 -83.11
CA LYS A 4 35.41 -9.73 -82.16
C LYS A 4 34.51 -9.08 -81.13
N ASN A 5 34.81 -8.91 -79.89
CA ASN A 5 36.08 -8.74 -79.19
C ASN A 5 35.82 -8.92 -77.67
N SER A 6 36.79 -9.44 -76.99
CA SER A 6 37.10 -9.35 -75.60
C SER A 6 36.99 -7.93 -74.99
N ASN A 7 36.52 -7.81 -73.73
CA ASN A 7 37.31 -6.99 -72.82
C ASN A 7 36.98 -7.35 -71.40
N THR A 8 37.95 -7.92 -70.74
CA THR A 8 38.11 -8.12 -69.35
C THR A 8 38.39 -6.76 -68.70
N SER A 9 37.61 -6.31 -67.73
CA SER A 9 38.08 -5.23 -66.85
C SER A 9 37.86 -5.66 -65.41
N ASN A 10 39.01 -6.00 -64.80
CA ASN A 10 39.19 -6.18 -63.39
C ASN A 10 38.77 -4.88 -62.66
N ASN A 11 37.74 -4.91 -61.84
CA ASN A 11 37.47 -3.85 -60.90
C ASN A 11 37.77 -4.33 -59.47
N LYS A 12 38.97 -3.97 -59.00
CA LYS A 12 39.55 -4.20 -57.71
C LYS A 12 38.91 -3.22 -56.81
N SER A 13 37.92 -3.68 -56.00
CA SER A 13 37.33 -2.87 -54.97
C SER A 13 38.32 -2.67 -53.83
N GLU A 14 38.92 -1.51 -53.79
CA GLU A 14 39.70 -1.03 -52.65
C GLU A 14 38.74 -0.83 -51.45
N SER A 15 38.88 -1.67 -50.43
CA SER A 15 38.22 -1.49 -49.14
C SER A 15 38.85 -0.29 -48.42
N ASN A 16 38.20 0.83 -48.47
CA ASN A 16 38.55 2.03 -47.72
C ASN A 16 38.39 1.79 -46.22
N LYS A 17 39.44 1.32 -45.54
CA LYS A 17 39.54 1.27 -44.10
C LYS A 17 39.78 2.69 -43.58
N ASN A 18 38.72 3.48 -43.46
CA ASN A 18 38.80 4.73 -42.71
C ASN A 18 39.02 4.39 -41.21
N SER A 19 40.27 4.29 -40.80
CA SER A 19 40.66 4.26 -39.41
C SER A 19 40.40 5.65 -38.82
N PHE A 20 39.35 5.77 -38.04
CA PHE A 20 38.99 7.00 -37.37
C PHE A 20 39.97 7.26 -36.22
N HIS A 21 41.08 7.98 -36.53
CA HIS A 21 42.08 8.39 -35.53
C HIS A 21 41.60 9.64 -34.79
N LEU A 22 41.02 9.43 -33.61
CA LEU A 22 40.70 10.53 -32.72
C LEU A 22 41.96 11.20 -32.18
N THR A 23 42.03 12.53 -32.26
CA THR A 23 43.16 13.31 -31.72
C THR A 23 43.18 13.20 -30.18
N LYS A 24 44.37 13.38 -29.57
CA LYS A 24 44.51 13.34 -28.08
C LYS A 24 43.50 14.27 -27.37
N LYS A 25 43.19 15.42 -27.96
CA LYS A 25 42.22 16.39 -27.44
C LYS A 25 40.78 15.87 -27.50
N GLN A 26 40.40 15.17 -28.57
CA GLN A 26 39.07 14.55 -28.72
C GLN A 26 38.88 13.37 -27.75
N ARG A 27 39.92 12.56 -27.54
CA ARG A 27 39.89 11.48 -26.54
C ARG A 27 39.67 12.02 -25.11
N SER A 28 40.37 13.11 -24.75
CA SER A 28 40.19 13.73 -23.42
C SER A 28 38.78 14.21 -23.19
N TRP A 29 38.12 14.81 -24.20
CA TRP A 29 36.72 15.26 -24.10
C TRP A 29 35.73 14.11 -23.97
N ILE A 30 35.99 12.99 -24.61
CA ILE A 30 35.15 11.79 -24.50
C ILE A 30 35.27 11.22 -23.09
N TYR A 31 36.46 11.14 -22.51
CA TYR A 31 36.65 10.65 -21.15
C TYR A 31 36.03 11.58 -20.10
N THR A 32 36.17 12.91 -20.23
CA THR A 32 35.51 13.87 -19.31
C THR A 32 34.00 13.81 -19.43
N GLY A 33 33.44 13.69 -20.65
CA GLY A 33 32.00 13.49 -20.86
C GLY A 33 31.47 12.19 -20.21
N PHE A 34 32.24 11.09 -20.38
CA PHE A 34 31.88 9.81 -19.76
C PHE A 34 31.96 9.84 -18.24
N PHE A 35 32.98 10.50 -17.65
CA PHE A 35 33.09 10.68 -16.20
C PHE A 35 31.97 11.55 -15.63
N ILE A 36 31.62 12.64 -16.31
CA ILE A 36 30.50 13.50 -15.91
C ILE A 36 29.19 12.73 -16.00
N GLY A 37 28.95 11.99 -17.07
CA GLY A 37 27.79 11.13 -17.25
C GLY A 37 27.68 10.05 -16.14
N LEU A 38 28.83 9.41 -15.81
CA LEU A 38 28.87 8.43 -14.71
C LEU A 38 28.56 9.05 -13.35
N ILE A 39 29.12 10.24 -13.08
CA ILE A 39 28.83 10.98 -11.82
C ILE A 39 27.37 11.36 -11.75
N ILE A 40 26.77 11.85 -12.84
CA ILE A 40 25.34 12.16 -12.91
C ILE A 40 24.52 10.88 -12.71
N LEU A 41 24.89 9.78 -13.34
CA LEU A 41 24.20 8.49 -13.19
C LEU A 41 24.30 7.98 -11.74
N LEU A 42 25.47 8.05 -11.11
CA LEU A 42 25.66 7.69 -9.72
C LEU A 42 24.89 8.63 -8.76
N PHE A 43 24.88 9.93 -9.06
CA PHE A 43 24.09 10.89 -8.30
C PHE A 43 22.58 10.61 -8.42
N LEU A 44 22.09 10.30 -9.61
CA LEU A 44 20.70 9.92 -9.85
C LEU A 44 20.37 8.58 -9.19
N PHE A 45 21.30 7.62 -9.22
CA PHE A 45 21.13 6.31 -8.57
C PHE A 45 21.16 6.41 -7.04
N ASN A 46 22.02 7.27 -6.49
CA ASN A 46 22.12 7.48 -5.05
C ASN A 46 21.03 8.41 -4.51
N ASN A 47 20.37 9.18 -5.39
CA ASN A 47 19.23 10.05 -5.09
C ASN A 47 17.99 9.62 -5.87
N SER A 48 17.78 8.32 -6.03
CA SER A 48 16.57 7.77 -6.68
C SER A 48 15.27 8.28 -6.04
N ASP A 49 15.33 8.67 -4.78
CA ASP A 49 14.23 9.32 -4.05
C ASP A 49 13.78 10.67 -4.67
N TYR A 50 14.64 11.32 -5.49
CA TYR A 50 14.28 12.55 -6.23
C TYR A 50 13.61 12.29 -7.58
N LEU A 51 13.84 11.12 -8.19
CA LEU A 51 13.29 10.78 -9.53
C LEU A 51 12.03 9.93 -9.44
N PHE A 52 11.99 9.04 -8.47
CA PHE A 52 10.78 8.35 -8.05
C PHE A 52 10.38 9.06 -6.77
N GLY A 53 9.55 10.12 -6.90
CA GLY A 53 9.09 10.84 -5.74
C GLY A 53 8.84 9.82 -4.64
N LYS A 54 9.45 10.00 -3.44
CA LYS A 54 9.03 9.25 -2.28
C LYS A 54 7.54 9.16 -2.44
N GLU A 55 6.99 7.98 -2.70
CA GLU A 55 5.62 7.73 -2.32
C GLU A 55 5.64 8.06 -0.85
N GLU A 56 5.28 9.30 -0.55
CA GLU A 56 4.96 9.65 0.81
C GLU A 56 3.96 8.60 1.21
N GLU A 57 4.32 7.81 2.18
CA GLU A 57 3.46 6.91 2.92
C GLU A 57 2.40 7.73 3.68
N ASN A 58 1.92 8.77 3.03
CA ASN A 58 0.73 9.51 3.34
C ASN A 58 -0.42 8.69 2.75
N GLY A 59 -0.72 7.58 3.39
CA GLY A 59 -2.10 7.11 3.38
C GLY A 59 -2.96 8.34 3.65
N PRO A 60 -4.17 8.46 3.06
CA PRO A 60 -5.01 9.64 3.18
C PRO A 60 -5.45 9.84 4.64
N TYR A 61 -4.53 10.25 5.49
CA TYR A 61 -4.89 10.77 6.80
C TYR A 61 -5.61 12.08 6.56
N PRO A 62 -6.81 12.26 7.10
CA PRO A 62 -7.42 13.58 7.11
C PRO A 62 -6.42 14.54 7.79
N PRO A 63 -6.26 15.78 7.28
CA PRO A 63 -5.26 16.74 7.78
C PRO A 63 -5.39 17.11 9.26
N ASN A 64 -6.36 16.54 9.97
CA ASN A 64 -6.67 16.78 11.38
C ASN A 64 -6.47 15.52 12.25
N TYR A 65 -5.75 14.50 11.77
CA TYR A 65 -5.42 13.36 12.60
C TYR A 65 -4.50 13.83 13.74
N VAL A 66 -5.08 14.07 14.91
CA VAL A 66 -4.33 14.30 16.14
C VAL A 66 -3.71 12.96 16.53
N ALA A 67 -2.39 12.89 16.53
CA ALA A 67 -1.63 11.77 17.08
C ALA A 67 -1.87 11.72 18.61
N GLY A 68 -3.08 11.34 18.98
CA GLY A 68 -3.49 11.03 20.35
C GLY A 68 -3.45 9.54 20.60
N THR A 69 -3.66 9.11 21.81
CA THR A 69 -3.75 7.70 22.14
C THR A 69 -4.87 7.07 21.34
N THR A 70 -4.53 6.07 20.53
CA THR A 70 -5.51 5.28 19.75
C THR A 70 -6.26 4.28 20.64
N ASP A 71 -5.91 4.18 21.91
CA ASP A 71 -6.49 3.23 22.84
C ASP A 71 -7.93 3.60 23.17
N PHE A 72 -8.77 2.59 23.17
CA PHE A 72 -10.17 2.69 23.54
C PHE A 72 -10.58 1.55 24.47
N SER A 73 -11.68 1.73 25.16
CA SER A 73 -12.35 0.70 25.96
C SER A 73 -13.83 0.72 25.61
N LEU A 74 -14.31 -0.33 24.94
CA LEU A 74 -15.68 -0.40 24.40
C LEU A 74 -16.39 -1.70 24.83
N PRO A 75 -17.71 -1.64 25.08
CA PRO A 75 -18.50 -2.83 25.30
C PRO A 75 -18.63 -3.64 24.00
N THR A 76 -18.45 -4.95 24.10
CA THR A 76 -18.62 -5.88 22.99
C THR A 76 -20.03 -6.44 22.93
N THR A 77 -20.37 -7.03 21.78
CA THR A 77 -21.68 -7.65 21.55
C THR A 77 -21.92 -8.92 22.38
N ASP A 78 -20.89 -9.52 22.97
CA ASP A 78 -20.95 -10.66 23.89
C ASP A 78 -20.95 -10.25 25.38
N GLY A 79 -21.09 -8.96 25.67
CA GLY A 79 -21.20 -8.42 27.02
C GLY A 79 -19.87 -8.19 27.75
N LYS A 80 -18.73 -8.36 27.05
CA LYS A 80 -17.41 -8.06 27.60
C LYS A 80 -16.99 -6.62 27.28
N VAL A 81 -15.79 -6.28 27.67
CA VAL A 81 -15.11 -5.04 27.30
C VAL A 81 -13.87 -5.38 26.52
N ILE A 82 -13.66 -4.68 25.40
CA ILE A 82 -12.45 -4.79 24.58
C ILE A 82 -11.65 -3.49 24.69
N LYS A 83 -10.34 -3.62 24.86
CA LYS A 83 -9.40 -2.50 24.84
C LYS A 83 -8.39 -2.73 23.71
N LEU A 84 -8.04 -1.69 22.96
CA LEU A 84 -7.02 -1.83 21.92
C LEU A 84 -5.67 -2.22 22.53
N SER A 85 -5.34 -1.71 23.72
CA SER A 85 -4.12 -2.05 24.47
C SER A 85 -3.96 -3.55 24.77
N ASP A 86 -5.05 -4.33 24.80
CA ASP A 86 -5.00 -5.78 24.99
C ASP A 86 -4.43 -6.52 23.76
N TYR A 87 -4.29 -5.82 22.65
CA TYR A 87 -3.78 -6.33 21.37
C TYR A 87 -2.35 -5.88 21.06
N LYS A 88 -1.61 -5.30 22.02
CA LYS A 88 -0.19 -5.00 21.85
C LYS A 88 0.57 -6.23 21.39
N GLY A 89 1.48 -6.02 20.43
CA GLY A 89 2.22 -7.10 19.78
C GLY A 89 1.50 -7.75 18.60
N LYS A 90 0.25 -7.36 18.32
CA LYS A 90 -0.50 -7.79 17.14
C LYS A 90 -0.69 -6.64 16.16
N ILE A 91 -0.85 -6.98 14.91
CA ILE A 91 -1.36 -6.08 13.88
C ILE A 91 -2.88 -6.07 14.02
N VAL A 92 -3.50 -4.90 14.11
CA VAL A 92 -4.95 -4.79 14.28
C VAL A 92 -5.55 -4.00 13.12
N LEU A 93 -6.59 -4.55 12.50
CA LEU A 93 -7.45 -3.82 11.57
C LEU A 93 -8.74 -3.46 12.32
N ILE A 94 -8.97 -2.16 12.49
CA ILE A 94 -10.21 -1.64 13.04
C ILE A 94 -11.11 -1.26 11.87
N ASP A 95 -12.35 -1.71 11.88
CA ASP A 95 -13.36 -1.42 10.87
C ASP A 95 -14.60 -0.78 11.50
N PHE A 96 -14.89 0.46 11.13
CA PHE A 96 -16.11 1.18 11.52
C PHE A 96 -17.20 0.89 10.49
N TRP A 97 -18.30 0.31 10.96
CA TRP A 97 -19.37 -0.19 10.10
C TRP A 97 -20.76 -0.08 10.75
N ALA A 98 -21.81 -0.40 10.01
CA ALA A 98 -23.16 -0.52 10.53
C ALA A 98 -23.99 -1.58 9.78
N THR A 99 -25.04 -2.11 10.41
CA THR A 99 -25.91 -3.14 9.81
C THR A 99 -26.64 -2.65 8.56
N TRP A 100 -26.95 -1.37 8.46
CA TRP A 100 -27.60 -0.74 7.32
C TRP A 100 -26.65 -0.33 6.20
N CYS A 101 -25.32 -0.39 6.40
CA CYS A 101 -24.32 0.04 5.44
C CYS A 101 -24.11 -1.00 4.33
N GLY A 102 -24.54 -0.68 3.11
CA GLY A 102 -24.40 -1.58 1.95
C GLY A 102 -22.96 -1.91 1.58
N PRO A 103 -22.06 -0.90 1.44
CA PRO A 103 -20.64 -1.15 1.18
C PRO A 103 -19.96 -1.99 2.27
N CYS A 104 -20.29 -1.75 3.56
CA CYS A 104 -19.75 -2.52 4.67
C CYS A 104 -20.06 -4.02 4.52
N LYS A 105 -21.32 -4.35 4.18
CA LYS A 105 -21.76 -5.74 3.94
C LYS A 105 -20.89 -6.44 2.87
N ARG A 106 -20.45 -5.72 1.84
CA ARG A 106 -19.61 -6.28 0.80
C ARG A 106 -18.18 -6.54 1.25
N GLY A 107 -17.64 -5.75 2.17
CA GLY A 107 -16.28 -5.91 2.70
C GLY A 107 -16.12 -6.98 3.78
N ILE A 108 -17.20 -7.34 4.49
CA ILE A 108 -17.17 -8.31 5.60
C ILE A 108 -16.55 -9.66 5.22
N PRO A 109 -16.86 -10.28 4.05
CA PRO A 109 -16.24 -11.55 3.66
C PRO A 109 -14.72 -11.48 3.58
N ASP A 110 -14.17 -10.37 3.10
CA ASP A 110 -12.72 -10.14 3.00
C ASP A 110 -12.07 -10.07 4.39
N LEU A 111 -12.70 -9.36 5.33
CA LEU A 111 -12.25 -9.27 6.73
C LEU A 111 -12.26 -10.63 7.42
N ILE A 112 -13.32 -11.42 7.21
CA ILE A 112 -13.43 -12.80 7.70
C ILE A 112 -12.30 -13.67 7.16
N ALA A 113 -12.02 -13.57 5.85
CA ALA A 113 -10.94 -14.32 5.20
C ALA A 113 -9.55 -13.92 5.74
N LEU A 114 -9.29 -12.63 5.91
CA LEU A 114 -8.04 -12.12 6.49
C LEU A 114 -7.85 -12.60 7.93
N LYS A 115 -8.89 -12.50 8.77
CA LYS A 115 -8.86 -13.02 10.15
C LYS A 115 -8.57 -14.51 10.19
N LYS A 116 -9.23 -15.30 9.32
CA LYS A 116 -8.98 -16.74 9.22
C LYS A 116 -7.55 -17.06 8.80
N LYS A 117 -7.00 -16.30 7.84
CA LYS A 117 -5.67 -16.55 7.24
C LYS A 117 -4.51 -16.11 8.14
N TYR A 118 -4.67 -15.01 8.85
CA TYR A 118 -3.58 -14.35 9.59
C TYR A 118 -3.78 -14.29 11.11
N GLY A 119 -4.94 -14.65 11.64
CA GLY A 119 -5.24 -14.58 13.07
C GLY A 119 -4.21 -15.31 13.95
N ASN A 120 -3.77 -16.51 13.53
CA ASN A 120 -2.75 -17.28 14.24
C ASN A 120 -1.31 -16.75 14.04
N LYS A 121 -1.15 -15.71 13.21
CA LYS A 121 0.16 -15.08 12.89
C LYS A 121 0.32 -13.71 13.54
N GLY A 122 -0.52 -13.37 14.51
CA GLY A 122 -0.44 -12.08 15.20
C GLY A 122 -1.24 -10.96 14.54
N PHE A 123 -2.31 -11.30 13.80
CA PHE A 123 -3.24 -10.33 13.23
C PHE A 123 -4.63 -10.45 13.87
N GLU A 124 -5.30 -9.33 14.04
CA GLU A 124 -6.67 -9.27 14.54
C GLU A 124 -7.50 -8.29 13.72
N VAL A 125 -8.82 -8.52 13.67
CA VAL A 125 -9.81 -7.57 13.18
C VAL A 125 -10.70 -7.19 14.36
N ILE A 126 -11.04 -5.91 14.51
CA ILE A 126 -12.01 -5.41 15.49
C ILE A 126 -13.04 -4.59 14.71
N GLY A 127 -14.26 -5.07 14.67
CA GLY A 127 -15.40 -4.32 14.14
C GLY A 127 -15.96 -3.37 15.18
N ILE A 128 -16.12 -2.09 14.83
CA ILE A 128 -16.78 -1.09 15.68
C ILE A 128 -18.10 -0.71 15.02
N SER A 129 -19.21 -1.18 15.60
CA SER A 129 -20.54 -0.87 15.09
C SER A 129 -20.96 0.55 15.45
N LEU A 130 -21.46 1.27 14.46
CA LEU A 130 -22.05 2.60 14.59
C LEU A 130 -23.59 2.55 14.72
N ASP A 131 -24.15 1.36 14.89
CA ASP A 131 -25.58 1.19 15.09
C ASP A 131 -26.00 1.79 16.44
N THR A 132 -26.84 2.82 16.40
CA THR A 132 -27.49 3.45 17.57
C THR A 132 -28.94 2.97 17.71
N ASP A 133 -29.74 3.27 16.68
CA ASP A 133 -31.17 2.95 16.65
C ASP A 133 -31.44 1.50 16.19
N THR A 134 -30.44 0.83 15.65
CA THR A 134 -30.46 -0.56 15.14
C THR A 134 -29.53 -1.48 15.94
N LYS A 135 -29.23 -1.11 17.17
CA LYS A 135 -28.27 -1.83 18.01
C LYS A 135 -28.66 -3.30 18.25
N GLU A 136 -29.91 -3.59 18.36
CA GLU A 136 -30.46 -4.95 18.52
C GLU A 136 -30.27 -5.82 17.27
N GLU A 137 -30.08 -5.21 16.09
CA GLU A 137 -29.84 -5.94 14.85
C GLU A 137 -28.40 -6.44 14.73
N VAL A 138 -27.44 -5.89 15.50
CA VAL A 138 -26.02 -6.18 15.37
C VAL A 138 -25.71 -7.65 15.66
N VAL A 139 -26.24 -8.22 16.73
CA VAL A 139 -25.98 -9.62 17.10
C VAL A 139 -26.59 -10.61 16.08
N PRO A 140 -27.84 -10.45 15.63
CA PRO A 140 -28.40 -11.24 14.52
C PRO A 140 -27.58 -11.11 13.23
N PHE A 141 -27.11 -9.90 12.93
CA PHE A 141 -26.28 -9.62 11.75
C PHE A 141 -24.94 -10.37 11.80
N ILE A 142 -24.22 -10.33 12.93
CA ILE A 142 -22.97 -11.07 13.16
C ILE A 142 -23.16 -12.56 12.84
N LYS A 143 -24.22 -13.15 13.35
CA LYS A 143 -24.56 -14.56 13.10
C LYS A 143 -24.87 -14.83 11.63
N LYS A 144 -25.68 -13.96 11.01
CA LYS A 144 -26.07 -14.11 9.59
C LYS A 144 -24.89 -14.05 8.64
N TYR A 145 -23.93 -13.16 8.88
CA TYR A 145 -22.76 -12.97 8.02
C TYR A 145 -21.56 -13.85 8.42
N GLY A 146 -21.64 -14.59 9.53
CA GLY A 146 -20.58 -15.45 10.03
C GLY A 146 -19.32 -14.69 10.44
N ILE A 147 -19.50 -13.48 11.01
CA ILE A 147 -18.40 -12.64 11.48
C ILE A 147 -17.61 -13.40 12.56
N ASN A 148 -16.31 -13.59 12.35
CA ASN A 148 -15.41 -14.41 13.15
C ASN A 148 -14.39 -13.61 13.97
N TYR A 149 -14.63 -12.33 14.14
CA TYR A 149 -13.79 -11.40 14.87
C TYR A 149 -14.63 -10.61 15.91
N PRO A 150 -13.98 -10.01 16.94
CA PRO A 150 -14.67 -9.22 17.94
C PRO A 150 -15.43 -8.03 17.33
N VAL A 151 -16.64 -7.81 17.83
CA VAL A 151 -17.44 -6.63 17.48
C VAL A 151 -17.78 -5.86 18.76
N ALA A 152 -17.47 -4.57 18.75
CA ALA A 152 -17.80 -3.65 19.83
C ALA A 152 -18.81 -2.60 19.38
N TYR A 153 -19.54 -2.04 20.33
CA TYR A 153 -20.40 -0.90 20.08
C TYR A 153 -19.59 0.39 20.22
N GLY A 154 -19.56 1.17 19.14
CA GLY A 154 -18.90 2.47 19.12
C GLY A 154 -19.61 3.51 20.00
N ASN A 155 -18.92 4.57 20.32
CA ASN A 155 -19.43 5.74 21.02
C ASN A 155 -18.82 7.02 20.48
N GLN A 156 -19.36 8.19 20.88
CA GLN A 156 -18.90 9.47 20.41
C GLN A 156 -17.40 9.73 20.68
N SER A 157 -16.88 9.21 21.80
CA SER A 157 -15.47 9.39 22.16
C SER A 157 -14.56 8.68 21.16
N VAL A 158 -14.82 7.42 20.82
CA VAL A 158 -14.00 6.67 19.86
C VAL A 158 -14.11 7.28 18.45
N TYR A 159 -15.26 7.82 18.06
CA TYR A 159 -15.40 8.48 16.75
C TYR A 159 -14.51 9.72 16.65
N GLN A 160 -14.48 10.55 17.69
CA GLN A 160 -13.62 11.73 17.74
C GLN A 160 -12.14 11.37 17.79
N GLN A 161 -11.80 10.33 18.56
CA GLN A 161 -10.44 9.84 18.71
C GLN A 161 -9.83 9.34 17.40
N TYR A 162 -10.66 8.77 16.51
CA TYR A 162 -10.26 8.32 15.18
C TYR A 162 -10.50 9.38 14.07
N GLY A 163 -10.49 10.67 14.45
CA GLY A 163 -10.54 11.78 13.49
C GLY A 163 -11.95 12.19 13.07
N GLY A 164 -13.00 11.72 13.77
CA GLY A 164 -14.40 11.99 13.44
C GLY A 164 -14.84 11.21 12.21
N ILE A 165 -15.29 9.98 12.40
CA ILE A 165 -15.76 9.09 11.32
C ILE A 165 -16.90 9.77 10.56
N ARG A 166 -16.65 10.11 9.28
CA ARG A 166 -17.59 10.86 8.42
C ARG A 166 -18.36 9.97 7.47
N ALA A 167 -17.78 8.85 7.10
CA ALA A 167 -18.35 7.86 6.18
C ALA A 167 -18.04 6.45 6.67
N ILE A 168 -18.79 5.47 6.22
CA ILE A 168 -18.53 4.05 6.49
C ILE A 168 -18.66 3.23 5.19
N PRO A 169 -17.84 2.17 5.05
CA PRO A 169 -16.83 1.71 6.01
C PRO A 169 -15.65 2.67 6.11
N THR A 170 -15.07 2.80 7.29
CA THR A 170 -13.77 3.43 7.50
C THR A 170 -12.92 2.48 8.30
N SER A 171 -11.70 2.22 7.83
CA SER A 171 -10.81 1.26 8.46
C SER A 171 -9.45 1.87 8.80
N PHE A 172 -8.82 1.33 9.84
CA PHE A 172 -7.50 1.72 10.31
C PHE A 172 -6.63 0.48 10.49
N ILE A 173 -5.37 0.56 10.05
CA ILE A 173 -4.36 -0.47 10.32
C ILE A 173 -3.44 0.04 11.42
N ILE A 174 -3.31 -0.77 12.46
CA ILE A 174 -2.54 -0.49 13.67
C ILE A 174 -1.39 -1.50 13.72
N ASP A 175 -0.17 -1.00 13.94
CA ASP A 175 1.01 -1.85 14.08
C ASP A 175 1.12 -2.53 15.46
N LYS A 176 2.14 -3.36 15.63
CA LYS A 176 2.42 -4.08 16.88
C LYS A 176 2.71 -3.16 18.08
N GLN A 177 3.05 -1.90 17.82
CA GLN A 177 3.32 -0.86 18.82
C GLN A 177 2.06 -0.08 19.21
N GLY A 178 0.95 -0.28 18.49
CA GLY A 178 -0.30 0.44 18.69
C GLY A 178 -0.40 1.75 17.92
N LYS A 179 0.49 1.97 16.93
CA LYS A 179 0.47 3.15 16.07
C LYS A 179 -0.40 2.90 14.84
N ILE A 180 -1.24 3.86 14.47
CA ILE A 180 -1.94 3.83 13.18
C ILE A 180 -0.91 4.05 12.07
N ILE A 181 -0.90 3.16 11.08
CA ILE A 181 0.01 3.21 9.94
C ILE A 181 -0.71 3.41 8.61
N ALA A 182 -2.02 3.17 8.57
CA ALA A 182 -2.86 3.45 7.42
C ALA A 182 -4.31 3.64 7.86
N ASN A 183 -5.06 4.44 7.10
CA ASN A 183 -6.51 4.51 7.19
C ASN A 183 -7.13 4.56 5.80
N TYR A 184 -8.36 4.09 5.71
CA TYR A 184 -9.12 4.04 4.45
C TYR A 184 -10.57 4.42 4.71
N GLU A 185 -11.08 5.30 3.88
CA GLU A 185 -12.49 5.67 3.85
C GLU A 185 -13.14 5.02 2.61
N GLY A 186 -14.24 4.31 2.82
CA GLY A 186 -14.91 3.53 1.78
C GLY A 186 -14.48 2.07 1.71
N LEU A 187 -15.08 1.35 0.76
CA LEU A 187 -14.81 -0.08 0.56
C LEU A 187 -13.41 -0.30 -0.01
N VAL A 188 -12.63 -1.11 0.66
CA VAL A 188 -11.26 -1.49 0.28
C VAL A 188 -11.23 -2.99 -0.03
N THR A 189 -10.44 -3.37 -1.02
CA THR A 189 -10.26 -4.76 -1.42
C THR A 189 -9.31 -5.51 -0.49
N GLN A 190 -9.47 -6.82 -0.40
CA GLN A 190 -8.69 -7.67 0.51
C GLN A 190 -7.18 -7.54 0.32
N ASP A 191 -6.72 -7.42 -0.92
CA ASP A 191 -5.30 -7.35 -1.28
C ASP A 191 -4.60 -6.10 -0.72
N VAL A 192 -5.29 -4.97 -0.62
CA VAL A 192 -4.76 -3.74 -0.01
C VAL A 192 -4.44 -3.98 1.47
N TYR A 193 -5.39 -4.53 2.22
CA TYR A 193 -5.16 -4.89 3.63
C TYR A 193 -4.07 -5.95 3.77
N GLU A 194 -4.10 -6.98 2.90
CA GLU A 194 -3.16 -8.09 2.94
C GLU A 194 -1.72 -7.63 2.71
N ASN A 195 -1.49 -6.63 1.86
CA ASN A 195 -0.18 -6.05 1.61
C ASN A 195 0.40 -5.40 2.88
N HIS A 196 -0.40 -4.67 3.65
CA HIS A 196 0.03 -4.12 4.95
C HIS A 196 0.33 -5.23 5.95
N ILE A 197 -0.57 -6.21 6.07
CA ILE A 197 -0.38 -7.33 7.00
C ILE A 197 0.93 -8.06 6.72
N LYS A 198 1.22 -8.38 5.45
CA LYS A 198 2.45 -9.08 5.04
C LYS A 198 3.73 -8.29 5.34
N LYS A 199 3.70 -6.96 5.22
CA LYS A 199 4.85 -6.09 5.53
C LYS A 199 5.14 -6.00 7.03
N LEU A 200 4.13 -6.23 7.89
CA LEU A 200 4.23 -6.07 9.34
C LEU A 200 4.42 -7.38 10.11
N LEU A 201 4.16 -8.53 9.47
CA LEU A 201 4.36 -9.87 10.05
C LEU A 201 5.84 -10.21 10.17
#